data_510e89571294c08a1e75ccf91b0ca96e
#
_entry.id   510e89571294c08a1e75ccf91b0ca96e
#
_cell.length_a   1.000
_cell.length_b   1.000
_cell.length_c   1.000
_cell.angle_alpha   90.00
_cell.angle_beta   90.00
_cell.angle_gamma   90.00
#
_symmetry.space_group_name_H-M   'P 1'
#
loop_
_entity.id
_entity.type
_entity.pdbx_description
1 polymer ?
#
loop_
_entity_poly.entity_id
_entity_poly.type
_entity_poly.pdbx_seq_one_letter_code
_entity_poly.pdbx_strand_id
1 'polypeptide(L)'
;MDQKNLADLYGLDPIPWSRALEALESGEPRTQTPFLATTRPDGRPHVAAVGAIWDDGKLYFTSGAGTRKSRNLAQNANCVISMSLTGIDLVVEGIAERVTDDRTLQRLAKRYADQGWAPAVTDGAFTHEYSAPSAGPPPWDLYVVTPTTAFGVLTAQGEPGGATRWRFDA
;
A
#
# COMPACT_ATOMS: atom_id res chain seq x y z
N MET A 1 12.06 -7.48 -13.69
CA MET A 1 12.22 -7.36 -12.21
C MET A 1 13.63 -7.77 -11.82
N ASP A 2 14.36 -6.90 -11.12
CA ASP A 2 15.69 -7.17 -10.55
C ASP A 2 15.56 -7.54 -9.06
N GLN A 3 16.32 -8.55 -8.59
CA GLN A 3 16.29 -9.02 -7.21
C GLN A 3 17.69 -8.96 -6.60
N LYS A 4 17.79 -8.44 -5.36
CA LYS A 4 19.05 -8.41 -4.60
C LYS A 4 18.83 -9.02 -3.22
N ASN A 5 19.61 -10.06 -2.90
CA ASN A 5 19.70 -10.59 -1.54
C ASN A 5 20.38 -9.57 -0.61
N LEU A 6 19.73 -9.19 0.47
CA LEU A 6 20.25 -8.28 1.48
C LEU A 6 20.83 -9.04 2.71
N ALA A 7 20.56 -10.36 2.78
CA ALA A 7 20.98 -11.23 3.87
C ALA A 7 22.11 -12.21 3.48
N ASP A 8 22.70 -12.03 2.29
CA ASP A 8 23.74 -12.90 1.74
C ASP A 8 24.97 -12.99 2.69
N LEU A 9 25.33 -11.89 3.35
CA LEU A 9 26.42 -11.86 4.33
C LEU A 9 26.21 -12.86 5.49
N TYR A 10 24.96 -13.23 5.77
CA TYR A 10 24.59 -14.19 6.82
C TYR A 10 24.38 -15.61 6.29
N GLY A 11 24.66 -15.85 5.00
CA GLY A 11 24.45 -17.14 4.36
C GLY A 11 22.97 -17.53 4.21
N LEU A 12 22.07 -16.54 4.19
CA LEU A 12 20.64 -16.76 4.02
C LEU A 12 20.24 -16.61 2.56
N ASP A 13 19.28 -17.41 2.12
CA ASP A 13 18.76 -17.36 0.77
C ASP A 13 17.89 -16.10 0.52
N PRO A 14 17.84 -15.59 -0.72
CA PRO A 14 16.95 -14.51 -1.07
C PRO A 14 15.49 -14.96 -1.03
N ILE A 15 14.61 -14.08 -0.59
CA ILE A 15 13.16 -14.31 -0.58
C ILE A 15 12.65 -14.17 -2.03
N PRO A 16 11.99 -15.16 -2.64
CA PRO A 16 11.38 -15.00 -3.94
C PRO A 16 10.18 -14.03 -3.87
N TRP A 17 9.97 -13.23 -4.93
CA TRP A 17 8.81 -12.31 -4.95
C TRP A 17 7.47 -13.02 -4.81
N SER A 18 7.34 -14.26 -5.30
CA SER A 18 6.14 -15.09 -5.12
C SER A 18 5.72 -15.23 -3.66
N ARG A 19 6.68 -15.30 -2.71
CA ARG A 19 6.39 -15.38 -1.28
C ARG A 19 5.72 -14.11 -0.74
N ALA A 20 6.17 -12.93 -1.21
CA ALA A 20 5.54 -11.66 -0.88
C ALA A 20 4.15 -11.53 -1.54
N LEU A 21 4.03 -11.98 -2.79
CA LEU A 21 2.78 -11.95 -3.56
C LEU A 21 1.72 -12.86 -2.91
N GLU A 22 2.07 -14.07 -2.51
CA GLU A 22 1.19 -14.98 -1.77
C GLU A 22 0.63 -14.33 -0.50
N ALA A 23 1.50 -13.65 0.28
CA ALA A 23 1.07 -12.96 1.49
C ALA A 23 0.16 -11.74 1.20
N LEU A 24 0.40 -11.01 0.10
CA LEU A 24 -0.44 -9.90 -0.35
C LEU A 24 -1.82 -10.37 -0.83
N GLU A 25 -1.89 -11.54 -1.47
CA GLU A 25 -3.09 -12.11 -2.09
C GLU A 25 -3.86 -13.08 -1.17
N SER A 26 -3.29 -13.47 -0.02
CA SER A 26 -3.88 -14.48 0.88
C SER A 26 -5.30 -14.16 1.33
N GLY A 27 -5.70 -12.89 1.30
CA GLY A 27 -7.00 -12.45 1.83
C GLY A 27 -7.13 -12.57 3.36
N GLU A 28 -6.07 -12.99 4.05
CA GLU A 28 -6.07 -13.06 5.51
C GLU A 28 -6.26 -11.68 6.13
N PRO A 29 -7.07 -11.57 7.21
CA PRO A 29 -7.21 -10.32 7.93
C PRO A 29 -5.84 -9.84 8.43
N ARG A 30 -5.46 -8.62 8.07
CA ARG A 30 -4.23 -8.04 8.58
C ARG A 30 -4.34 -7.78 10.07
N THR A 31 -3.37 -8.23 10.83
CA THR A 31 -3.29 -7.96 12.26
C THR A 31 -2.84 -6.54 12.57
N GLN A 32 -2.22 -5.88 11.60
CA GLN A 32 -1.70 -4.51 11.72
C GLN A 32 -2.14 -3.64 10.54
N THR A 33 -2.45 -2.39 10.83
CA THR A 33 -2.79 -1.39 9.82
C THR A 33 -1.56 -1.01 9.00
N PRO A 34 -1.62 -0.99 7.67
CA PRO A 34 -0.56 -0.44 6.82
C PRO A 34 -0.32 1.04 7.08
N PHE A 35 0.92 1.48 6.92
CA PHE A 35 1.32 2.87 7.04
C PHE A 35 1.83 3.42 5.72
N LEU A 36 1.29 4.59 5.34
CA LEU A 36 1.73 5.37 4.19
C LEU A 36 2.69 6.47 4.67
N ALA A 37 3.91 6.47 4.15
CA ALA A 37 4.87 7.55 4.29
C ALA A 37 4.85 8.46 3.06
N THR A 38 4.85 9.77 3.28
CA THR A 38 4.88 10.82 2.26
C THR A 38 5.84 11.91 2.69
N THR A 39 6.28 12.78 1.78
CA THR A 39 7.21 13.87 2.06
C THR A 39 6.47 15.21 2.06
N ARG A 40 6.66 16.01 3.11
CA ARG A 40 6.13 17.39 3.18
C ARG A 40 6.93 18.32 2.24
N PRO A 41 6.39 19.48 1.87
CA PRO A 41 7.10 20.46 1.04
C PRO A 41 8.45 20.92 1.59
N ASP A 42 8.61 20.90 2.91
CA ASP A 42 9.83 21.24 3.62
C ASP A 42 10.81 20.06 3.78
N GLY A 43 10.55 18.93 3.11
CA GLY A 43 11.36 17.71 3.14
C GLY A 43 11.14 16.80 4.35
N ARG A 44 10.38 17.22 5.36
CA ARG A 44 10.11 16.37 6.54
C ARG A 44 9.22 15.18 6.16
N PRO A 45 9.50 13.96 6.65
CA PRO A 45 8.64 12.83 6.45
C PRO A 45 7.31 13.00 7.20
N HIS A 46 6.27 12.37 6.67
CA HIS A 46 4.95 12.27 7.30
C HIS A 46 4.41 10.88 7.10
N VAL A 47 3.98 10.24 8.17
CA VAL A 47 3.42 8.88 8.16
C VAL A 47 1.99 8.92 8.66
N ALA A 48 1.10 8.16 8.02
CA ALA A 48 -0.29 8.00 8.41
C ALA A 48 -0.79 6.57 8.14
N ALA A 49 -1.67 6.07 9.00
CA ALA A 49 -2.36 4.82 8.78
C ALA A 49 -3.30 4.91 7.57
N VAL A 50 -3.38 3.86 6.77
CA VAL A 50 -4.25 3.77 5.60
C VAL A 50 -4.84 2.36 5.45
N GLY A 51 -6.05 2.26 4.88
CA GLY A 51 -6.63 0.99 4.45
C GLY A 51 -6.13 0.63 3.06
N ALA A 52 -4.93 0.02 2.96
CA ALA A 52 -4.36 -0.34 1.67
C ALA A 52 -4.86 -1.69 1.17
N ILE A 53 -5.19 -1.81 -0.11
CA ILE A 53 -5.57 -3.04 -0.81
C ILE A 53 -4.55 -3.33 -1.91
N TRP A 54 -4.09 -4.58 -1.99
CA TRP A 54 -3.35 -5.10 -3.15
C TRP A 54 -4.34 -5.60 -4.20
N ASP A 55 -4.21 -5.12 -5.43
CA ASP A 55 -5.04 -5.53 -6.55
C ASP A 55 -4.31 -5.27 -7.87
N ASP A 56 -4.29 -6.26 -8.74
CA ASP A 56 -3.68 -6.17 -10.07
C ASP A 56 -2.25 -5.59 -10.07
N GLY A 57 -1.38 -6.11 -9.19
CA GLY A 57 0.03 -5.70 -9.11
C GLY A 57 0.29 -4.33 -8.49
N LYS A 58 -0.73 -3.67 -7.90
CA LYS A 58 -0.65 -2.32 -7.34
C LYS A 58 -1.27 -2.24 -5.95
N LEU A 59 -0.91 -1.20 -5.21
CA LEU A 59 -1.55 -0.89 -3.93
C LEU A 59 -2.54 0.27 -4.10
N TYR A 60 -3.69 0.15 -3.47
CA TYR A 60 -4.74 1.18 -3.50
C TYR A 60 -5.08 1.61 -2.08
N PHE A 61 -5.32 2.89 -1.87
CA PHE A 61 -5.81 3.43 -0.60
C PHE A 61 -6.71 4.64 -0.82
N THR A 62 -7.50 5.00 0.18
CA THR A 62 -8.39 6.16 0.13
C THR A 62 -7.91 7.29 1.03
N SER A 63 -8.17 8.53 0.63
CA SER A 63 -7.83 9.72 1.42
C SER A 63 -8.68 10.93 1.03
N GLY A 64 -9.18 11.67 2.00
CA GLY A 64 -9.81 12.97 1.76
C GLY A 64 -8.80 14.01 1.25
N ALA A 65 -9.18 14.82 0.27
CA ALA A 65 -8.32 15.82 -0.38
C ALA A 65 -7.70 16.82 0.62
N GLY A 66 -8.40 17.15 1.72
CA GLY A 66 -7.94 18.04 2.76
C GLY A 66 -6.91 17.46 3.73
N THR A 67 -6.56 16.19 3.63
CA THR A 67 -5.60 15.54 4.56
C THR A 67 -4.15 15.92 4.25
N ARG A 68 -3.26 15.76 5.24
CA ARG A 68 -1.83 16.06 5.03
C ARG A 68 -1.21 15.18 3.94
N LYS A 69 -1.53 13.87 3.94
CA LYS A 69 -1.00 12.93 2.95
C LYS A 69 -1.44 13.28 1.53
N SER A 70 -2.70 13.64 1.30
CA SER A 70 -3.19 14.06 -0.01
C SER A 70 -2.51 15.34 -0.51
N ARG A 71 -2.32 16.34 0.37
CA ARG A 71 -1.58 17.56 0.02
C ARG A 71 -0.11 17.31 -0.27
N ASN A 72 0.52 16.37 0.43
CA ASN A 72 1.90 15.98 0.15
C ASN A 72 2.00 15.30 -1.22
N LEU A 73 1.13 14.34 -1.51
CA LEU A 73 1.12 13.59 -2.78
C LEU A 73 0.82 14.49 -3.99
N ALA A 74 0.03 15.54 -3.82
CA ALA A 74 -0.22 16.52 -4.88
C ALA A 74 1.05 17.28 -5.32
N GLN A 75 2.09 17.33 -4.47
CA GLN A 75 3.37 18.01 -4.75
C GLN A 75 4.50 17.02 -5.03
N ASN A 76 4.48 15.86 -4.41
CA ASN A 76 5.47 14.81 -4.58
C ASN A 76 4.75 13.45 -4.51
N ALA A 77 4.60 12.82 -5.65
CA ALA A 77 3.91 11.54 -5.79
C ALA A 77 4.69 10.34 -5.22
N ASN A 78 5.98 10.50 -4.92
CA ASN A 78 6.77 9.43 -4.31
C ASN A 78 6.26 9.13 -2.91
N CYS A 79 6.05 7.86 -2.64
CA CYS A 79 5.56 7.40 -1.34
C CYS A 79 6.07 6.00 -1.01
N VAL A 80 5.86 5.62 0.24
CA VAL A 80 6.17 4.27 0.73
C VAL A 80 4.96 3.75 1.50
N ILE A 81 4.57 2.50 1.24
CA ILE A 81 3.60 1.78 2.08
C ILE A 81 4.34 0.64 2.77
N SER A 82 4.30 0.62 4.10
CA SER A 82 4.80 -0.47 4.92
C SER A 82 3.66 -1.26 5.54
N MET A 83 3.81 -2.59 5.59
CA MET A 83 2.80 -3.49 6.11
C MET A 83 3.44 -4.76 6.69
N SER A 84 2.85 -5.28 7.76
CA SER A 84 3.14 -6.60 8.28
C SER A 84 2.10 -7.57 7.74
N LEU A 85 2.57 -8.61 7.05
CA LEU A 85 1.77 -9.68 6.47
C LEU A 85 2.13 -11.00 7.17
N THR A 86 1.40 -12.06 6.87
CA THR A 86 1.68 -13.39 7.44
C THR A 86 3.08 -13.85 7.04
N GLY A 87 3.98 -13.88 8.02
CA GLY A 87 5.35 -14.35 7.89
C GLY A 87 6.31 -13.46 7.12
N ILE A 88 5.92 -12.23 6.75
CA ILE A 88 6.79 -11.28 6.06
C ILE A 88 6.39 -9.83 6.37
N ASP A 89 7.36 -9.00 6.74
CA ASP A 89 7.21 -7.55 6.72
C ASP A 89 7.60 -7.01 5.35
N LEU A 90 6.74 -6.18 4.76
CA LEU A 90 6.91 -5.65 3.42
C LEU A 90 6.89 -4.12 3.42
N VAL A 91 7.86 -3.53 2.73
CA VAL A 91 7.94 -2.10 2.45
C VAL A 91 7.90 -1.92 0.93
N VAL A 92 6.95 -1.15 0.42
CA VAL A 92 6.78 -0.89 -1.00
C VAL A 92 6.94 0.59 -1.28
N GLU A 93 7.99 0.95 -2.01
CA GLU A 93 8.19 2.28 -2.59
C GLU A 93 7.47 2.36 -3.93
N GLY A 94 6.88 3.52 -4.23
CA GLY A 94 6.16 3.67 -5.48
C GLY A 94 5.70 5.09 -5.76
N ILE A 95 5.01 5.24 -6.87
CA ILE A 95 4.43 6.49 -7.32
C ILE A 95 2.91 6.43 -7.11
N ALA A 96 2.38 7.40 -6.36
CA ALA A 96 0.96 7.52 -6.09
C ALA A 96 0.27 8.42 -7.12
N GLU A 97 -0.83 7.95 -7.67
CA GLU A 97 -1.68 8.72 -8.58
C GLU A 97 -3.14 8.64 -8.13
N ARG A 98 -3.91 9.70 -8.36
CA ARG A 98 -5.35 9.68 -8.12
C ARG A 98 -6.05 8.90 -9.22
N VAL A 99 -6.90 7.96 -8.84
CA VAL A 99 -7.76 7.20 -9.76
C VAL A 99 -8.99 8.03 -10.07
N THR A 100 -9.28 8.21 -11.36
CA THR A 100 -10.44 8.97 -11.85
C THR A 100 -11.34 8.18 -12.78
N ASP A 101 -10.90 7.00 -13.26
CA ASP A 101 -11.71 6.16 -14.12
C ASP A 101 -12.75 5.37 -13.33
N ASP A 102 -14.00 5.43 -13.78
CA ASP A 102 -15.14 4.83 -13.10
C ASP A 102 -15.03 3.29 -12.98
N ARG A 103 -14.46 2.63 -13.97
CA ARG A 103 -14.30 1.16 -13.95
C ARG A 103 -13.43 0.71 -12.78
N THR A 104 -12.29 1.38 -12.57
CA THR A 104 -11.40 1.08 -11.44
C THR A 104 -12.06 1.45 -10.11
N LEU A 105 -12.74 2.60 -10.03
CA LEU A 105 -13.47 3.01 -8.83
C LEU A 105 -14.51 1.97 -8.43
N GLN A 106 -15.37 1.51 -9.35
CA GLN A 106 -16.39 0.50 -9.08
C GLN A 106 -15.77 -0.84 -8.66
N ARG A 107 -14.71 -1.27 -9.34
CA ARG A 107 -13.98 -2.50 -9.01
C ARG A 107 -13.40 -2.45 -7.58
N LEU A 108 -12.75 -1.35 -7.22
CA LEU A 108 -12.17 -1.18 -5.89
C LEU A 108 -13.23 -0.97 -4.81
N ALA A 109 -14.34 -0.29 -5.10
CA ALA A 109 -15.48 -0.19 -4.17
C ALA A 109 -15.98 -1.58 -3.76
N LYS A 110 -16.11 -2.51 -4.74
CA LYS A 110 -16.47 -3.90 -4.45
C LYS A 110 -15.41 -4.60 -3.58
N ARG A 111 -14.13 -4.42 -3.89
CA ARG A 111 -13.03 -5.00 -3.09
C ARG A 111 -13.05 -4.50 -1.63
N TYR A 112 -13.35 -3.22 -1.41
CA TYR A 112 -13.53 -2.68 -0.07
C TYR A 112 -14.78 -3.24 0.62
N ALA A 113 -15.88 -3.43 -0.12
CA ALA A 113 -17.10 -4.05 0.41
C ALA A 113 -16.85 -5.49 0.88
N ASP A 114 -16.07 -6.28 0.12
CA ASP A 114 -15.66 -7.64 0.49
C ASP A 114 -14.83 -7.67 1.80
N GLN A 115 -14.20 -6.55 2.16
CA GLN A 115 -13.45 -6.36 3.41
C GLN A 115 -14.27 -5.66 4.52
N GLY A 116 -15.58 -5.51 4.33
CA GLY A 116 -16.49 -4.97 5.34
C GLY A 116 -16.69 -3.45 5.29
N TRP A 117 -16.17 -2.76 4.26
CA TRP A 117 -16.44 -1.34 4.03
C TRP A 117 -16.97 -1.12 2.61
N ALA A 118 -18.27 -0.80 2.50
CA ALA A 118 -18.98 -0.66 1.24
C ALA A 118 -19.19 0.82 0.84
N PRO A 119 -18.18 1.51 0.28
CA PRO A 119 -18.36 2.89 -0.17
C PRO A 119 -19.22 2.96 -1.43
N ALA A 120 -20.00 4.03 -1.56
CA ALA A 120 -20.59 4.41 -2.82
C ALA A 120 -19.59 5.18 -3.68
N VAL A 121 -19.69 5.06 -5.01
CA VAL A 121 -18.93 5.86 -5.97
C VAL A 121 -19.81 7.01 -6.44
N THR A 122 -19.35 8.25 -6.23
CA THR A 122 -20.06 9.46 -6.64
C THR A 122 -19.05 10.49 -7.10
N ASP A 123 -19.26 11.08 -8.29
CA ASP A 123 -18.42 12.14 -8.87
C ASP A 123 -16.92 11.81 -8.89
N GLY A 124 -16.57 10.56 -9.18
CA GLY A 124 -15.18 10.12 -9.27
C GLY A 124 -14.47 9.94 -7.92
N ALA A 125 -15.22 9.79 -6.83
CA ALA A 125 -14.70 9.60 -5.48
C ALA A 125 -15.56 8.60 -4.69
N PHE A 126 -15.04 8.14 -3.56
CA PHE A 126 -15.78 7.30 -2.62
C PHE A 126 -16.51 8.13 -1.58
N THR A 127 -17.72 7.72 -1.25
CA THR A 127 -18.55 8.33 -0.21
C THR A 127 -19.12 7.27 0.74
N HIS A 128 -19.40 7.68 1.97
CA HIS A 128 -20.11 6.88 2.97
C HIS A 128 -20.78 7.81 3.98
N GLU A 129 -21.69 7.29 4.80
CA GLU A 129 -22.46 8.08 5.79
C GLU A 129 -21.63 8.59 6.98
N TYR A 130 -20.40 8.11 7.17
CA TYR A 130 -19.54 8.49 8.30
C TYR A 130 -18.23 9.17 7.88
N SER A 131 -17.54 9.79 8.83
CA SER A 131 -16.17 10.27 8.68
C SER A 131 -15.16 9.22 9.14
N ALA A 132 -14.11 9.01 8.36
CA ALA A 132 -13.00 8.10 8.74
C ALA A 132 -11.92 8.90 9.49
N PRO A 133 -11.45 8.45 10.69
CA PRO A 133 -10.49 9.22 11.49
C PRO A 133 -9.20 9.61 10.76
N SER A 134 -8.69 8.73 9.87
CA SER A 134 -7.45 8.98 9.13
C SER A 134 -7.66 9.60 7.74
N ALA A 135 -8.87 9.51 7.18
CA ALA A 135 -9.21 10.02 5.85
C ALA A 135 -10.03 11.34 5.89
N GLY A 136 -10.58 11.69 7.05
CA GLY A 136 -11.47 12.84 7.22
C GLY A 136 -12.91 12.54 6.74
N PRO A 137 -13.74 13.58 6.56
CA PRO A 137 -15.08 13.41 5.99
C PRO A 137 -15.03 13.05 4.51
N PRO A 138 -16.08 12.39 3.98
CA PRO A 138 -16.21 12.16 2.53
C PRO A 138 -16.38 13.51 1.77
N PRO A 139 -16.12 13.53 0.44
CA PRO A 139 -15.68 12.42 -0.38
C PRO A 139 -14.20 12.06 -0.19
N TRP A 140 -13.85 10.80 -0.50
CA TRP A 140 -12.47 10.34 -0.46
C TRP A 140 -11.99 9.99 -1.86
N ASP A 141 -10.84 10.53 -2.25
CA ASP A 141 -10.13 10.14 -3.46
C ASP A 141 -9.56 8.72 -3.28
N LEU A 142 -9.66 7.90 -4.33
CA LEU A 142 -8.91 6.66 -4.45
C LEU A 142 -7.54 6.97 -5.05
N TYR A 143 -6.48 6.47 -4.42
CA TYR A 143 -5.12 6.53 -4.94
C TYR A 143 -4.65 5.14 -5.33
N VAL A 144 -3.92 5.05 -6.43
CA VAL A 144 -3.14 3.89 -6.84
C VAL A 144 -1.66 4.17 -6.61
N VAL A 145 -0.93 3.21 -6.05
CA VAL A 145 0.52 3.24 -5.93
C VAL A 145 1.08 2.17 -6.86
N THR A 146 1.80 2.61 -7.88
CA THR A 146 2.55 1.74 -8.78
C THR A 146 3.91 1.44 -8.14
N PRO A 147 4.21 0.18 -7.77
CA PRO A 147 5.47 -0.18 -7.13
C PRO A 147 6.68 0.08 -8.03
N THR A 148 7.74 0.63 -7.47
CA THR A 148 9.06 0.78 -8.12
C THR A 148 10.10 -0.09 -7.45
N THR A 149 10.03 -0.21 -6.13
CA THR A 149 10.93 -1.03 -5.32
C THR A 149 10.13 -1.65 -4.17
N ALA A 150 10.45 -2.88 -3.80
CA ALA A 150 9.96 -3.46 -2.56
C ALA A 150 11.11 -4.06 -1.74
N PHE A 151 10.94 -4.10 -0.43
CA PHE A 151 11.82 -4.75 0.52
C PHE A 151 11.01 -5.69 1.38
N GLY A 152 11.44 -6.93 1.51
CA GLY A 152 10.81 -7.93 2.37
C GLY A 152 11.79 -8.47 3.40
N VAL A 153 11.28 -8.71 4.60
CA VAL A 153 11.98 -9.39 5.69
C VAL A 153 11.10 -10.52 6.19
N LEU A 154 11.61 -11.75 6.21
CA LEU A 154 10.88 -12.89 6.77
C LEU A 154 10.75 -12.74 8.29
N THR A 155 9.53 -12.97 8.80
CA THR A 155 9.18 -12.88 10.22
C THR A 155 8.54 -14.16 10.75
N ALA A 156 8.36 -15.19 9.91
CA ALA A 156 7.78 -16.46 10.31
C ALA A 156 8.71 -17.20 11.29
N GLN A 157 8.14 -17.68 12.40
CA GLN A 157 8.90 -18.47 13.37
C GLN A 157 9.28 -19.84 12.77
N GLY A 158 10.56 -20.21 12.91
CA GLY A 158 11.07 -21.50 12.44
C GLY A 158 11.47 -21.52 10.96
N GLU A 159 11.24 -20.46 10.22
CA GLU A 159 11.83 -20.27 8.89
C GLU A 159 13.21 -19.60 9.03
N PRO A 160 14.20 -19.96 8.19
CA PRO A 160 15.43 -19.20 8.11
C PRO A 160 15.07 -17.76 7.76
N GLY A 161 15.54 -16.80 8.52
CA GLY A 161 15.35 -15.38 8.24
C GLY A 161 15.89 -15.05 6.85
N GLY A 162 15.50 -13.91 6.32
CA GLY A 162 15.98 -13.43 5.03
C GLY A 162 15.52 -12.01 4.80
N ALA A 163 16.24 -11.29 3.94
CA ALA A 163 15.88 -9.95 3.52
C ALA A 163 16.19 -9.78 2.03
N THR A 164 15.24 -9.25 1.28
CA THR A 164 15.38 -9.11 -0.17
C THR A 164 14.83 -7.77 -0.62
N ARG A 165 15.51 -7.14 -1.57
CA ARG A 165 15.01 -6.02 -2.34
C ARG A 165 14.62 -6.49 -3.74
N TRP A 166 13.46 -6.09 -4.19
CA TRP A 166 13.00 -6.24 -5.57
C TRP A 166 12.84 -4.87 -6.22
N ARG A 167 13.30 -4.72 -7.46
CA ARG A 167 13.01 -3.57 -8.31
C ARG A 167 12.11 -4.01 -9.45
N PHE A 168 11.04 -3.27 -9.65
CA PHE A 168 10.11 -3.50 -10.74
C PHE A 168 10.52 -2.66 -11.94
N ASP A 169 10.42 -3.26 -13.13
CA ASP A 169 10.65 -2.54 -14.38
C ASP A 169 9.48 -1.55 -14.60
N ALA A 170 9.79 -0.36 -15.11
CA ALA A 170 8.81 0.68 -15.40
C ALA A 170 7.94 0.33 -16.62
#